data_a833f01296fa18d9b5db70a110e4aaac
#
_entry.id   a833f01296fa18d9b5db70a110e4aaac
#
_cell.length_a   1.000
_cell.length_b   1.000
_cell.length_c   1.000
_cell.angle_alpha   90.00
_cell.angle_beta   90.00
_cell.angle_gamma   90.00
#
_symmetry.space_group_name_H-M   'P 1'
#
loop_
_entity.id
_entity.type
_entity.pdbx_description
1 polymer ?
#
loop_
_entity_poly.entity_id
_entity_poly.type
_entity_poly.pdbx_seq_one_letter_code
_entity_poly.pdbx_strand_id
1 'polypeptide(L)'
;MIYTFGHGLSYLDYTQTIKSVTVDRSVNGNITAVVEVKNNSNQDGKFLTQLYVQQPYTDYDRTNLVEKSAVMFLNSAKVDVAAGKSKEVTITIPTKYLASYDANTAKTYILDAGDYYFTAAAGAHEAVNNILAAQGKTVADGMDAAGSKAVVSWKLDQLDNTTFAIANNTTVTNVADDADLNYWLPGTVTYLTRQDWNTFPINYNKLNLKIADSPKKDQWIAEMRGETYTISDTGAAAEAVPGPKFTASEIGAEQLNNINDTYRKKLVHTITIDEEVGALINGDSRSDTLTNI
;
A
#
# COMPACT_ATOMS: atom_id res chain seq x y z
N MET A 1 -4.25 -5.62 9.57
CA MET A 1 -5.24 -6.27 8.68
C MET A 1 -5.67 -7.54 9.38
N ILE A 2 -6.98 -7.77 9.56
CA ILE A 2 -7.51 -8.94 10.29
C ILE A 2 -7.70 -10.11 9.33
N TYR A 3 -8.15 -9.84 8.11
CA TYR A 3 -8.36 -10.82 7.05
C TYR A 3 -7.53 -10.45 5.82
N THR A 4 -6.87 -11.44 5.24
CA THR A 4 -6.08 -11.27 4.01
C THR A 4 -6.96 -11.41 2.77
N PHE A 5 -6.47 -10.94 1.62
CA PHE A 5 -7.16 -11.12 0.35
C PHE A 5 -7.46 -12.60 0.09
N GLY A 6 -8.68 -12.90 -0.35
CA GLY A 6 -9.15 -14.25 -0.64
C GLY A 6 -9.63 -15.05 0.57
N HIS A 7 -9.48 -14.49 1.81
CA HIS A 7 -9.95 -15.21 3.00
C HIS A 7 -11.44 -15.51 2.92
N GLY A 8 -11.80 -16.73 3.28
CA GLY A 8 -13.17 -17.19 3.38
C GLY A 8 -13.29 -18.42 4.27
N LEU A 9 -14.49 -18.65 4.76
CA LEU A 9 -14.82 -19.83 5.55
C LEU A 9 -15.67 -20.80 4.72
N SER A 10 -15.49 -22.08 4.93
CA SER A 10 -16.28 -23.14 4.32
C SER A 10 -16.78 -24.10 5.40
N TYR A 11 -17.98 -24.63 5.23
CA TYR A 11 -18.49 -25.71 6.06
C TYR A 11 -17.93 -27.08 5.65
N LEU A 12 -17.27 -27.15 4.48
CA LEU A 12 -16.68 -28.36 3.94
C LEU A 12 -15.16 -28.24 3.94
N ASP A 13 -14.50 -29.34 4.26
CA ASP A 13 -13.04 -29.42 4.19
C ASP A 13 -12.59 -29.85 2.79
N TYR A 14 -11.57 -29.18 2.28
CA TYR A 14 -10.96 -29.47 1.00
C TYR A 14 -9.48 -29.13 0.97
N THR A 15 -8.76 -29.81 0.10
CA THR A 15 -7.37 -29.51 -0.21
C THR A 15 -7.23 -29.17 -1.68
N GLN A 16 -6.26 -28.33 -1.99
CA GLN A 16 -5.95 -27.96 -3.36
C GLN A 16 -4.45 -28.10 -3.63
N THR A 17 -4.12 -28.63 -4.79
CA THR A 17 -2.74 -28.89 -5.18
C THR A 17 -2.54 -28.49 -6.62
N ILE A 18 -1.61 -27.57 -6.85
CA ILE A 18 -1.21 -27.23 -8.21
C ILE A 18 -0.41 -28.38 -8.83
N LYS A 19 -0.83 -28.86 -10.00
CA LYS A 19 -0.24 -30.02 -10.69
C LYS A 19 0.78 -29.58 -11.74
N SER A 20 0.43 -28.55 -12.50
CA SER A 20 1.28 -28.05 -13.57
C SER A 20 0.99 -26.61 -13.88
N VAL A 21 2.00 -25.92 -14.42
CA VAL A 21 1.87 -24.59 -15.02
C VAL A 21 2.65 -24.59 -16.32
N THR A 22 2.04 -24.07 -17.37
CA THR A 22 2.72 -23.74 -18.62
C THR A 22 2.61 -22.23 -18.87
N VAL A 23 3.69 -21.62 -19.33
CA VAL A 23 3.74 -20.19 -19.63
C VAL A 23 4.13 -20.00 -21.09
N ASP A 24 3.18 -19.53 -21.89
CA ASP A 24 3.46 -19.07 -23.25
C ASP A 24 3.79 -17.57 -23.19
N ARG A 25 5.04 -17.23 -23.51
CA ARG A 25 5.56 -15.84 -23.47
C ARG A 25 5.25 -15.01 -24.71
N SER A 26 4.53 -15.54 -25.67
CA SER A 26 4.12 -14.72 -26.81
C SER A 26 3.24 -13.54 -26.36
N VAL A 27 3.15 -12.49 -27.15
CA VAL A 27 2.36 -11.27 -26.82
C VAL A 27 0.92 -11.59 -26.44
N ASN A 28 0.33 -12.59 -27.12
CA ASN A 28 -1.03 -13.08 -26.85
C ASN A 28 -1.04 -14.42 -26.10
N GLY A 29 0.10 -14.82 -25.56
CA GLY A 29 0.26 -16.06 -24.83
C GLY A 29 -0.49 -16.10 -23.51
N ASN A 30 -0.67 -17.30 -23.01
CA ASN A 30 -1.37 -17.54 -21.75
C ASN A 30 -0.52 -18.37 -20.79
N ILE A 31 -0.76 -18.12 -19.51
CA ILE A 31 -0.43 -19.03 -18.43
C ILE A 31 -1.59 -20.01 -18.32
N THR A 32 -1.29 -21.29 -18.30
CA THR A 32 -2.29 -22.34 -18.05
C THR A 32 -1.86 -23.16 -16.85
N ALA A 33 -2.64 -23.12 -15.78
CA ALA A 33 -2.42 -23.87 -14.55
C ALA A 33 -3.48 -24.94 -14.38
N VAL A 34 -3.06 -26.16 -14.00
CA VAL A 34 -3.95 -27.25 -13.62
C VAL A 34 -3.88 -27.43 -12.10
N VAL A 35 -5.02 -27.36 -11.46
CA VAL A 35 -5.17 -27.51 -10.01
C VAL A 35 -6.09 -28.68 -9.72
N GLU A 36 -5.63 -29.61 -8.90
CA GLU A 36 -6.48 -30.66 -8.32
C GLU A 36 -7.12 -30.12 -7.03
N VAL A 37 -8.43 -30.20 -6.96
CA VAL A 37 -9.23 -29.92 -5.76
C VAL A 37 -9.82 -31.23 -5.25
N LYS A 38 -9.52 -31.57 -4.00
CA LYS A 38 -10.03 -32.74 -3.32
C LYS A 38 -11.00 -32.33 -2.21
N ASN A 39 -12.21 -32.84 -2.29
CA ASN A 39 -13.20 -32.72 -1.24
C ASN A 39 -12.94 -33.76 -0.16
N ASN A 40 -12.56 -33.36 1.04
CA ASN A 40 -12.31 -34.28 2.18
C ASN A 40 -13.56 -34.51 3.02
N SER A 41 -14.68 -33.91 2.65
CA SER A 41 -15.95 -34.01 3.38
C SER A 41 -16.82 -35.15 2.85
N ASN A 42 -17.86 -35.45 3.61
CA ASN A 42 -18.85 -36.50 3.26
C ASN A 42 -20.07 -35.94 2.50
N GLN A 43 -20.02 -34.72 2.03
CA GLN A 43 -21.04 -34.02 1.27
C GLN A 43 -20.44 -33.44 0.00
N ASP A 44 -21.24 -33.39 -1.07
CA ASP A 44 -20.86 -32.71 -2.30
C ASP A 44 -20.66 -31.22 -2.06
N GLY A 45 -19.67 -30.61 -2.70
CA GLY A 45 -19.35 -29.22 -2.50
C GLY A 45 -18.91 -28.50 -3.76
N LYS A 46 -19.08 -27.18 -3.73
CA LYS A 46 -18.52 -26.26 -4.72
C LYS A 46 -17.41 -25.46 -4.09
N PHE A 47 -16.20 -25.64 -4.58
CA PHE A 47 -15.00 -25.06 -4.02
C PHE A 47 -14.44 -23.98 -4.95
N LEU A 48 -13.91 -22.92 -4.35
CA LEU A 48 -13.17 -21.87 -5.05
C LEU A 48 -11.68 -22.15 -4.91
N THR A 49 -11.00 -22.34 -6.02
CA THR A 49 -9.54 -22.36 -6.06
C THR A 49 -9.02 -21.02 -6.60
N GLN A 50 -7.99 -20.49 -5.98
CA GLN A 50 -7.37 -19.22 -6.33
C GLN A 50 -5.91 -19.47 -6.69
N LEU A 51 -5.49 -18.97 -7.85
CA LEU A 51 -4.13 -19.10 -8.35
C LEU A 51 -3.33 -17.85 -8.01
N TYR A 52 -2.18 -18.04 -7.40
CA TYR A 52 -1.24 -17.00 -7.02
C TYR A 52 0.13 -17.22 -7.62
N VAL A 53 0.88 -16.14 -7.78
CA VAL A 53 2.28 -16.17 -8.21
C VAL A 53 3.14 -15.25 -7.36
N GLN A 54 4.34 -15.69 -7.02
CA GLN A 54 5.42 -14.82 -6.59
C GLN A 54 6.34 -14.58 -7.77
N GLN A 55 6.50 -13.31 -8.13
CA GLN A 55 7.47 -12.87 -9.13
C GLN A 55 8.86 -12.77 -8.49
N PRO A 56 9.96 -12.92 -9.25
CA PRO A 56 11.28 -12.60 -8.75
C PRO A 56 11.38 -11.12 -8.37
N TYR A 57 12.12 -10.83 -7.31
CA TYR A 57 12.47 -9.47 -6.89
C TYR A 57 13.98 -9.35 -6.86
N THR A 58 14.52 -8.81 -7.94
CA THR A 58 15.93 -8.88 -8.29
C THR A 58 16.70 -7.61 -7.89
N ASP A 59 18.00 -7.60 -8.09
CA ASP A 59 18.80 -6.39 -7.92
C ASP A 59 18.43 -5.31 -8.97
N TYR A 60 17.96 -5.74 -10.14
CA TYR A 60 17.39 -4.82 -11.13
C TYR A 60 16.21 -4.06 -10.56
N ASP A 61 15.26 -4.78 -9.91
CA ASP A 61 14.09 -4.18 -9.29
C ASP A 61 14.46 -3.18 -8.20
N ARG A 62 15.39 -3.57 -7.32
CA ARG A 62 15.85 -2.70 -6.22
C ARG A 62 16.50 -1.43 -6.73
N THR A 63 17.33 -1.56 -7.77
CA THR A 63 18.08 -0.43 -8.35
C THR A 63 17.15 0.52 -9.10
N ASN A 64 16.15 -0.02 -9.79
CA ASN A 64 15.25 0.74 -10.64
C ASN A 64 13.91 1.06 -9.97
N LEU A 65 13.74 0.72 -8.69
CA LEU A 65 12.52 0.94 -7.91
C LEU A 65 11.28 0.32 -8.56
N VAL A 66 11.43 -0.89 -9.11
CA VAL A 66 10.30 -1.67 -9.65
C VAL A 66 9.69 -2.45 -8.50
N GLU A 67 8.66 -1.90 -7.88
CA GLU A 67 8.03 -2.50 -6.72
C GLU A 67 7.06 -3.62 -7.11
N LYS A 68 7.12 -4.73 -6.36
CA LYS A 68 6.29 -5.92 -6.56
C LYS A 68 5.75 -6.42 -5.24
N SER A 69 4.53 -6.95 -5.26
CA SER A 69 3.95 -7.61 -4.08
C SER A 69 4.68 -8.91 -3.73
N ALA A 70 4.60 -9.33 -2.46
CA ALA A 70 5.16 -10.62 -2.03
C ALA A 70 4.49 -11.80 -2.76
N VAL A 71 3.22 -11.67 -3.08
CA VAL A 71 2.44 -12.60 -3.88
C VAL A 71 1.35 -11.83 -4.63
N MET A 72 1.06 -12.23 -5.85
CA MET A 72 0.04 -11.63 -6.69
C MET A 72 -1.05 -12.66 -7.00
N PHE A 73 -2.31 -12.25 -6.82
CA PHE A 73 -3.46 -13.04 -7.31
C PHE A 73 -3.55 -12.94 -8.83
N LEU A 74 -3.68 -14.10 -9.48
CA LEU A 74 -3.80 -14.15 -10.93
C LEU A 74 -5.25 -14.35 -11.38
N ASN A 75 -5.89 -15.43 -10.91
CA ASN A 75 -7.27 -15.75 -11.27
C ASN A 75 -7.83 -16.83 -10.33
N SER A 76 -9.10 -17.12 -10.47
CA SER A 76 -9.78 -18.16 -9.69
C SER A 76 -10.76 -18.95 -10.54
N ALA A 77 -11.08 -20.16 -10.09
CA ALA A 77 -12.13 -20.97 -10.68
C ALA A 77 -12.95 -21.68 -9.60
N LYS A 78 -14.24 -21.87 -9.86
CA LYS A 78 -15.12 -22.70 -9.03
C LYS A 78 -15.23 -24.08 -9.64
N VAL A 79 -15.20 -25.09 -8.79
CA VAL A 79 -15.31 -26.50 -9.20
C VAL A 79 -16.24 -27.24 -8.26
N ASP A 80 -17.17 -28.02 -8.85
CA ASP A 80 -18.05 -28.92 -8.11
C ASP A 80 -17.34 -30.28 -7.95
N VAL A 81 -17.18 -30.72 -6.70
CA VAL A 81 -16.48 -31.95 -6.36
C VAL A 81 -17.35 -32.78 -5.43
N ALA A 82 -17.67 -34.01 -5.86
CA ALA A 82 -18.44 -34.92 -5.05
C ALA A 82 -17.71 -35.33 -3.75
N ALA A 83 -18.49 -35.76 -2.77
CA ALA A 83 -18.00 -36.20 -1.46
C ALA A 83 -16.83 -37.19 -1.57
N GLY A 84 -15.71 -36.89 -0.93
CA GLY A 84 -14.52 -37.76 -0.90
C GLY A 84 -13.79 -37.89 -2.25
N LYS A 85 -14.15 -37.13 -3.29
CA LYS A 85 -13.54 -37.20 -4.63
C LYS A 85 -12.59 -36.03 -4.88
N SER A 86 -11.77 -36.19 -5.94
CA SER A 86 -10.93 -35.15 -6.50
C SER A 86 -11.42 -34.77 -7.89
N LYS A 87 -11.17 -33.54 -8.29
CA LYS A 87 -11.39 -33.04 -9.63
C LYS A 87 -10.34 -32.00 -10.00
N GLU A 88 -9.88 -32.06 -11.24
CA GLU A 88 -8.97 -31.05 -11.78
C GLU A 88 -9.75 -29.90 -12.41
N VAL A 89 -9.20 -28.70 -12.26
CA VAL A 89 -9.67 -27.47 -12.90
C VAL A 89 -8.51 -26.77 -13.57
N THR A 90 -8.75 -26.29 -14.78
CA THR A 90 -7.77 -25.50 -15.53
C THR A 90 -8.08 -24.02 -15.36
N ILE A 91 -7.07 -23.25 -15.02
CA ILE A 91 -7.13 -21.79 -14.89
C ILE A 91 -6.20 -21.19 -15.95
N THR A 92 -6.76 -20.34 -16.80
CA THR A 92 -6.01 -19.67 -17.88
C THR A 92 -6.02 -18.16 -17.68
N ILE A 93 -4.86 -17.53 -17.86
CA ILE A 93 -4.66 -16.08 -17.69
C ILE A 93 -3.69 -15.58 -18.76
N PRO A 94 -3.91 -14.42 -19.40
CA PRO A 94 -2.94 -13.82 -20.30
C PRO A 94 -1.59 -13.59 -19.61
N THR A 95 -0.50 -14.02 -20.24
CA THR A 95 0.86 -13.94 -19.68
C THR A 95 1.29 -12.50 -19.42
N LYS A 96 0.74 -11.53 -20.14
CA LYS A 96 1.01 -10.10 -19.92
C LYS A 96 0.77 -9.63 -18.48
N TYR A 97 -0.07 -10.33 -17.72
CA TYR A 97 -0.32 -9.98 -16.31
C TYR A 97 0.84 -10.35 -15.36
N LEU A 98 1.84 -11.11 -15.84
CA LEU A 98 3.10 -11.27 -15.10
C LEU A 98 4.06 -10.11 -15.27
N ALA A 99 3.82 -9.23 -16.24
CA ALA A 99 4.74 -8.13 -16.49
C ALA A 99 4.56 -7.02 -15.44
N SER A 100 5.68 -6.48 -14.98
CA SER A 100 5.75 -5.32 -14.09
C SER A 100 6.16 -4.09 -14.88
N TYR A 101 5.65 -2.92 -14.53
CA TYR A 101 6.03 -1.68 -15.19
C TYR A 101 7.29 -1.07 -14.57
N ASP A 102 8.31 -0.86 -15.38
CA ASP A 102 9.52 -0.12 -14.99
C ASP A 102 9.40 1.33 -15.46
N ALA A 103 9.13 2.23 -14.51
CA ALA A 103 8.94 3.65 -14.79
C ALA A 103 10.26 4.42 -14.96
N ASN A 104 11.36 3.88 -14.44
CA ASN A 104 12.61 4.64 -14.30
C ASN A 104 13.61 4.36 -15.41
N THR A 105 13.79 3.10 -15.78
CA THR A 105 14.86 2.70 -16.72
C THR A 105 14.30 2.21 -18.05
N ALA A 106 13.57 1.09 -18.07
CA ALA A 106 13.02 0.55 -19.32
C ALA A 106 11.83 1.36 -19.84
N LYS A 107 11.09 2.05 -18.95
CA LYS A 107 9.89 2.84 -19.24
C LYS A 107 8.84 2.05 -20.01
N THR A 108 8.70 0.79 -19.66
CA THR A 108 7.81 -0.17 -20.29
C THR A 108 7.52 -1.34 -19.35
N TYR A 109 6.68 -2.28 -19.81
CA TYR A 109 6.44 -3.53 -19.10
C TYR A 109 7.58 -4.52 -19.30
N ILE A 110 8.05 -5.11 -18.22
CA ILE A 110 9.16 -6.06 -18.18
C ILE A 110 8.76 -7.37 -17.53
N LEU A 111 9.43 -8.46 -17.91
CA LEU A 111 9.50 -9.69 -17.13
C LEU A 111 10.93 -9.87 -16.63
N ASP A 112 11.10 -9.99 -15.33
CA ASP A 112 12.42 -10.16 -14.74
C ASP A 112 12.97 -11.57 -14.96
N ALA A 113 14.28 -11.66 -15.00
CA ALA A 113 14.96 -12.93 -14.90
C ALA A 113 14.82 -13.50 -13.49
N GLY A 114 14.62 -14.80 -13.38
CA GLY A 114 14.48 -15.49 -12.10
C GLY A 114 13.36 -16.49 -12.06
N ASP A 115 13.08 -16.99 -10.85
CA ASP A 115 12.08 -18.01 -10.64
C ASP A 115 10.73 -17.36 -10.28
N TYR A 116 9.69 -17.78 -10.99
CA TYR A 116 8.30 -17.46 -10.73
C TYR A 116 7.66 -18.67 -10.03
N TYR A 117 7.13 -18.48 -8.83
CA TYR A 117 6.54 -19.54 -8.04
C TYR A 117 5.01 -19.45 -8.08
N PHE A 118 4.37 -20.47 -8.59
CA PHE A 118 2.90 -20.55 -8.70
C PHE A 118 2.35 -21.51 -7.65
N THR A 119 1.28 -21.11 -6.98
CA THR A 119 0.56 -21.96 -6.03
C THR A 119 -0.93 -21.72 -6.10
N ALA A 120 -1.70 -22.78 -5.75
CA ALA A 120 -3.11 -22.66 -5.47
C ALA A 120 -3.31 -22.54 -3.96
N ALA A 121 -4.14 -21.58 -3.54
CA ALA A 121 -4.36 -21.29 -2.13
C ALA A 121 -5.78 -20.78 -1.88
N ALA A 122 -6.26 -20.89 -0.64
CA ALA A 122 -7.54 -20.31 -0.21
C ALA A 122 -7.47 -18.80 0.04
N GLY A 123 -6.26 -18.22 0.06
CA GLY A 123 -6.03 -16.79 0.20
C GLY A 123 -4.56 -16.42 0.04
N ALA A 124 -4.29 -15.12 -0.05
CA ALA A 124 -2.95 -14.59 -0.30
C ALA A 124 -1.94 -15.00 0.79
N HIS A 125 -2.37 -15.07 2.04
CA HIS A 125 -1.52 -15.43 3.15
C HIS A 125 -1.05 -16.89 3.08
N GLU A 126 -1.97 -17.82 2.80
CA GLU A 126 -1.64 -19.22 2.56
C GLU A 126 -0.70 -19.36 1.36
N ALA A 127 -0.94 -18.59 0.29
CA ALA A 127 -0.07 -18.60 -0.88
C ALA A 127 1.37 -18.20 -0.54
N VAL A 128 1.57 -17.17 0.28
CA VAL A 128 2.91 -16.77 0.77
C VAL A 128 3.55 -17.91 1.55
N ASN A 129 2.83 -18.52 2.49
CA ASN A 129 3.35 -19.63 3.29
C ASN A 129 3.73 -20.84 2.43
N ASN A 130 2.90 -21.18 1.42
CA ASN A 130 3.21 -22.27 0.49
C ASN A 130 4.52 -22.01 -0.26
N ILE A 131 4.70 -20.81 -0.78
CA ILE A 131 5.89 -20.43 -1.55
C ILE A 131 7.14 -20.40 -0.66
N LEU A 132 7.05 -19.79 0.53
CA LEU A 132 8.15 -19.75 1.49
C LEU A 132 8.55 -21.17 1.92
N ALA A 133 7.59 -22.05 2.17
CA ALA A 133 7.85 -23.45 2.50
C ALA A 133 8.55 -24.21 1.36
N ALA A 134 8.16 -23.93 0.10
CA ALA A 134 8.82 -24.50 -1.08
C ALA A 134 10.26 -24.00 -1.22
N GLN A 135 10.53 -22.76 -0.78
CA GLN A 135 11.88 -22.16 -0.71
C GLN A 135 12.69 -22.62 0.52
N GLY A 136 12.16 -23.56 1.31
CA GLY A 136 12.85 -24.14 2.49
C GLY A 136 12.71 -23.32 3.75
N LYS A 137 11.86 -22.30 3.79
CA LYS A 137 11.57 -21.52 4.99
C LYS A 137 10.62 -22.27 5.92
N THR A 138 10.71 -21.99 7.20
CA THR A 138 9.96 -22.64 8.26
C THR A 138 9.44 -21.61 9.27
N VAL A 139 8.68 -22.08 10.25
CA VAL A 139 8.24 -21.23 11.37
C VAL A 139 9.43 -20.63 12.14
N ALA A 140 10.56 -21.33 12.19
CA ALA A 140 11.79 -20.80 12.80
C ALA A 140 12.37 -19.61 12.03
N ASP A 141 12.05 -19.47 10.74
CA ASP A 141 12.44 -18.32 9.91
C ASP A 141 11.42 -17.16 9.97
N GLY A 142 10.42 -17.25 10.84
CA GLY A 142 9.41 -16.21 11.05
C GLY A 142 8.09 -16.42 10.32
N MET A 143 7.87 -17.58 9.69
CA MET A 143 6.55 -17.94 9.17
C MET A 143 5.57 -18.15 10.32
N ASP A 144 4.33 -17.72 10.16
CA ASP A 144 3.29 -17.90 11.18
C ASP A 144 2.55 -19.25 11.08
N ALA A 145 2.64 -19.91 9.92
CA ALA A 145 2.09 -21.25 9.69
C ALA A 145 2.96 -22.03 8.70
N ALA A 146 2.88 -23.36 8.79
CA ALA A 146 3.51 -24.24 7.82
C ALA A 146 2.78 -24.16 6.48
N GLY A 147 3.53 -23.95 5.40
CA GLY A 147 3.00 -24.00 4.03
C GLY A 147 2.96 -25.43 3.48
N SER A 148 2.11 -25.68 2.49
CA SER A 148 1.95 -27.00 1.86
C SER A 148 3.11 -27.43 0.96
N LYS A 149 4.02 -26.53 0.58
CA LYS A 149 5.05 -26.74 -0.46
C LYS A 149 4.50 -27.09 -1.87
N ALA A 150 3.19 -27.04 -2.05
CA ALA A 150 2.54 -27.30 -3.35
C ALA A 150 2.73 -26.09 -4.26
N VAL A 151 3.88 -26.05 -4.92
CA VAL A 151 4.33 -24.94 -5.76
C VAL A 151 4.90 -25.50 -7.05
N VAL A 152 4.60 -24.86 -8.17
CA VAL A 152 5.26 -25.09 -9.46
C VAL A 152 6.07 -23.86 -9.80
N SER A 153 7.36 -24.03 -10.09
CA SER A 153 8.21 -22.95 -10.53
C SER A 153 8.36 -22.90 -12.04
N TRP A 154 8.41 -21.70 -12.57
CA TRP A 154 8.81 -21.41 -13.93
C TRP A 154 9.95 -20.40 -13.92
N LYS A 155 11.00 -20.63 -14.71
CA LYS A 155 12.19 -19.80 -14.71
C LYS A 155 12.31 -19.03 -16.01
N LEU A 156 12.66 -17.75 -15.89
CA LEU A 156 13.10 -16.90 -17.00
C LEU A 156 14.59 -16.59 -16.82
N ASP A 157 15.39 -16.92 -17.82
CA ASP A 157 16.86 -16.81 -17.69
C ASP A 157 17.39 -15.39 -17.90
N GLN A 158 16.65 -14.54 -18.60
CA GLN A 158 17.06 -13.17 -18.91
C GLN A 158 15.90 -12.20 -18.80
N LEU A 159 16.19 -10.97 -18.40
CA LEU A 159 15.24 -9.87 -18.41
C LEU A 159 14.63 -9.71 -19.80
N ASP A 160 13.31 -9.70 -19.88
CA ASP A 160 12.55 -9.43 -21.11
C ASP A 160 11.84 -8.08 -21.00
N ASN A 161 12.37 -7.09 -21.67
CA ASN A 161 11.82 -5.74 -21.78
C ASN A 161 11.26 -5.44 -23.17
N THR A 162 11.02 -6.48 -23.96
CA THR A 162 10.60 -6.36 -25.36
C THR A 162 9.25 -7.00 -25.66
N THR A 163 8.97 -8.18 -25.13
CA THR A 163 7.74 -8.94 -25.46
C THR A 163 6.48 -8.16 -25.09
N PHE A 164 6.45 -7.53 -23.90
CA PHE A 164 5.31 -6.75 -23.42
C PHE A 164 5.59 -5.25 -23.45
N ALA A 165 6.62 -4.83 -24.19
CA ALA A 165 6.90 -3.42 -24.37
C ALA A 165 5.71 -2.70 -25.02
N ILE A 166 5.52 -1.44 -24.63
CA ILE A 166 4.49 -0.62 -25.22
C ILE A 166 4.79 -0.45 -26.71
N ALA A 167 3.85 -0.84 -27.55
CA ALA A 167 3.97 -0.71 -28.99
C ALA A 167 4.26 0.76 -29.36
N ASN A 168 5.15 0.96 -30.33
CA ASN A 168 5.56 2.24 -30.89
C ASN A 168 6.62 3.02 -30.11
N ASN A 169 7.35 2.42 -29.17
CA ASN A 169 8.39 3.10 -28.38
C ASN A 169 7.93 4.44 -27.77
N THR A 170 6.64 4.61 -27.59
CA THR A 170 6.10 5.80 -26.94
C THR A 170 6.45 5.68 -25.46
N THR A 171 7.31 6.54 -24.98
CA THR A 171 7.58 6.66 -23.57
C THR A 171 6.30 7.05 -22.88
N VAL A 172 5.77 6.20 -21.99
CA VAL A 172 4.68 6.59 -21.13
C VAL A 172 5.25 7.53 -20.09
N THR A 173 4.84 8.79 -20.12
CA THR A 173 5.16 9.76 -19.10
C THR A 173 4.09 9.69 -18.02
N ASN A 174 4.49 9.82 -16.77
CA ASN A 174 3.56 9.99 -15.68
C ASN A 174 2.95 11.39 -15.79
N VAL A 175 1.69 11.47 -16.21
CA VAL A 175 0.96 12.76 -16.36
C VAL A 175 0.64 13.40 -15.01
N ALA A 176 0.90 12.72 -13.90
CA ALA A 176 0.68 13.18 -12.54
C ALA A 176 1.99 13.34 -11.75
N ASP A 177 3.14 13.49 -12.41
CA ASP A 177 4.43 13.68 -11.74
C ASP A 177 4.41 14.88 -10.79
N ASP A 178 3.73 15.95 -11.18
CA ASP A 178 3.59 17.17 -10.39
C ASP A 178 2.64 17.03 -9.17
N ALA A 179 1.93 15.93 -9.07
CA ALA A 179 1.17 15.59 -7.86
C ALA A 179 2.06 14.96 -6.76
N ASP A 180 3.30 14.60 -7.10
CA ASP A 180 4.28 14.08 -6.16
C ASP A 180 5.01 15.23 -5.45
N LEU A 181 5.01 15.21 -4.11
CA LEU A 181 5.73 16.24 -3.34
C LEU A 181 7.23 16.25 -3.64
N ASN A 182 7.84 15.10 -3.94
CA ASN A 182 9.24 15.00 -4.32
C ASN A 182 9.56 15.64 -5.67
N TYR A 183 8.56 15.84 -6.53
CA TYR A 183 8.72 16.58 -7.78
C TYR A 183 9.11 18.05 -7.51
N TRP A 184 8.43 18.65 -6.51
CA TRP A 184 8.65 20.06 -6.15
C TRP A 184 9.76 20.24 -5.12
N LEU A 185 9.90 19.31 -4.20
CA LEU A 185 10.84 19.32 -3.08
C LEU A 185 11.54 17.97 -2.98
N PRO A 186 12.56 17.71 -3.81
CA PRO A 186 13.25 16.41 -3.84
C PRO A 186 13.77 15.97 -2.48
N GLY A 187 13.50 14.72 -2.12
CA GLY A 187 13.96 14.12 -0.88
C GLY A 187 13.08 14.39 0.35
N THR A 188 11.93 15.06 0.17
CA THR A 188 11.00 15.36 1.28
C THR A 188 10.25 14.12 1.72
N VAL A 189 9.84 13.25 0.79
CA VAL A 189 9.10 12.02 1.07
C VAL A 189 9.97 10.82 0.76
N THR A 190 10.12 9.93 1.73
CA THR A 190 10.71 8.60 1.52
C THR A 190 9.58 7.62 1.27
N TYR A 191 9.50 7.10 0.04
CA TYR A 191 8.51 6.11 -0.30
C TYR A 191 8.85 4.75 0.29
N LEU A 192 7.81 4.01 0.69
CA LEU A 192 7.96 2.65 1.12
C LEU A 192 8.42 1.77 -0.04
N THR A 193 9.49 1.03 0.17
CA THR A 193 9.96 0.01 -0.76
C THR A 193 9.92 -1.37 -0.10
N ARG A 194 9.81 -2.42 -0.91
CA ARG A 194 9.95 -3.80 -0.43
C ARG A 194 11.36 -4.07 0.11
N GLN A 195 12.34 -3.32 -0.35
CA GLN A 195 13.72 -3.42 0.11
C GLN A 195 13.88 -3.04 1.57
N ASP A 196 13.06 -2.10 2.05
CA ASP A 196 13.15 -1.55 3.40
C ASP A 196 11.83 -1.72 4.16
N TRP A 197 11.44 -2.95 4.40
CA TRP A 197 10.24 -3.25 5.18
C TRP A 197 10.37 -2.90 6.67
N ASN A 198 11.57 -2.59 7.14
CA ASN A 198 11.77 -2.11 8.50
C ASN A 198 11.15 -0.73 8.72
N THR A 199 10.92 0.03 7.66
CA THR A 199 10.22 1.32 7.72
C THR A 199 8.69 1.17 7.62
N PHE A 200 8.21 0.00 7.18
CA PHE A 200 6.77 -0.26 7.14
C PHE A 200 6.19 -0.45 8.53
N PRO A 201 4.94 -0.03 8.70
CA PRO A 201 4.47 0.63 9.87
C PRO A 201 4.92 -0.14 11.05
N ILE A 202 5.82 0.46 11.71
CA ILE A 202 5.99 0.28 13.12
C ILE A 202 4.59 -0.04 13.62
N ASN A 203 4.45 -1.26 14.09
CA ASN A 203 3.25 -1.71 14.79
C ASN A 203 2.79 -0.56 15.68
N TYR A 204 1.59 -0.04 15.43
CA TYR A 204 1.06 1.08 16.20
C TYR A 204 1.10 0.83 17.71
N ASN A 205 1.07 -0.43 18.13
CA ASN A 205 1.28 -0.85 19.51
C ASN A 205 2.72 -0.66 20.02
N LYS A 206 3.69 -0.45 19.14
CA LYS A 206 5.09 -0.15 19.48
C LYS A 206 5.47 1.31 19.25
N LEU A 207 4.55 2.12 18.75
CA LEU A 207 4.73 3.55 18.77
C LEU A 207 4.76 3.98 20.24
N ASN A 208 5.96 4.15 20.77
CA ASN A 208 6.16 4.95 21.97
C ASN A 208 5.84 6.40 21.60
N LEU A 209 4.55 6.71 21.50
CA LEU A 209 4.08 8.08 21.43
C LEU A 209 4.47 8.72 22.76
N LYS A 210 5.62 9.35 22.75
CA LYS A 210 6.02 10.21 23.85
C LYS A 210 5.43 11.57 23.55
N ILE A 211 4.66 12.09 24.51
CA ILE A 211 4.36 13.51 24.54
C ILE A 211 5.72 14.22 24.56
N ALA A 212 5.96 15.08 23.57
CA ALA A 212 7.20 15.81 23.47
C ALA A 212 7.49 16.52 24.81
N ASP A 213 8.76 16.56 25.20
CA ASP A 213 9.15 17.30 26.38
C ASP A 213 8.86 18.78 26.14
N SER A 214 7.77 19.23 26.70
CA SER A 214 7.28 20.61 26.64
C SER A 214 6.91 21.08 28.04
N PRO A 215 6.91 22.37 28.30
CA PRO A 215 6.45 22.92 29.58
C PRO A 215 5.00 22.53 29.94
N LYS A 216 4.20 22.13 28.95
CA LYS A 216 2.80 21.71 29.10
C LYS A 216 2.62 20.18 29.23
N LYS A 217 3.68 19.41 29.24
CA LYS A 217 3.62 17.93 29.27
C LYS A 217 2.81 17.40 30.43
N ASP A 218 3.08 17.90 31.64
CA ASP A 218 2.41 17.44 32.85
C ASP A 218 0.94 17.83 32.86
N GLN A 219 0.62 19.00 32.34
CA GLN A 219 -0.75 19.45 32.13
C GLN A 219 -1.52 18.48 31.21
N TRP A 220 -0.97 18.18 30.03
CA TRP A 220 -1.63 17.28 29.09
C TRP A 220 -1.80 15.85 29.64
N ILE A 221 -0.82 15.38 30.42
CA ILE A 221 -0.92 14.08 31.08
C ILE A 221 -2.04 14.10 32.13
N ALA A 222 -2.15 15.14 32.91
CA ALA A 222 -3.20 15.30 33.93
C ALA A 222 -4.60 15.38 33.28
N GLU A 223 -4.76 16.15 32.21
CA GLU A 223 -6.00 16.27 31.45
C GLU A 223 -6.42 14.92 30.84
N MET A 224 -5.49 14.17 30.24
CA MET A 224 -5.77 12.84 29.71
C MET A 224 -6.18 11.82 30.76
N ARG A 225 -5.75 12.01 32.01
CA ARG A 225 -6.16 11.19 33.17
C ARG A 225 -7.47 11.64 33.81
N GLY A 226 -8.05 12.75 33.32
CA GLY A 226 -9.22 13.37 33.94
C GLY A 226 -8.93 14.07 35.27
N GLU A 227 -7.68 14.40 35.52
CA GLU A 227 -7.22 15.15 36.69
C GLU A 227 -7.40 16.64 36.45
N THR A 228 -7.88 17.38 37.49
CA THR A 228 -7.96 18.84 37.39
C THR A 228 -6.53 19.41 37.47
N TYR A 229 -6.07 19.99 36.40
CA TYR A 229 -4.78 20.70 36.39
C TYR A 229 -5.02 22.19 36.64
N THR A 230 -4.39 22.72 37.68
CA THR A 230 -4.44 24.16 37.94
C THR A 230 -3.29 24.80 37.16
N ILE A 231 -3.62 25.52 36.10
CA ILE A 231 -2.63 26.29 35.33
C ILE A 231 -2.15 27.41 36.24
N SER A 232 -0.94 27.33 36.73
CA SER A 232 -0.24 28.52 37.19
C SER A 232 0.23 29.26 35.94
N ASP A 233 -0.65 30.08 35.41
CA ASP A 233 -0.29 30.93 34.25
C ASP A 233 0.69 32.00 34.72
N THR A 234 1.98 31.68 34.64
CA THR A 234 3.07 32.62 34.72
C THR A 234 3.62 32.99 33.33
N GLY A 235 2.97 32.45 32.29
CA GLY A 235 3.25 32.81 30.91
C GLY A 235 2.66 34.21 30.65
N ALA A 236 3.51 35.15 30.31
CA ALA A 236 3.03 36.35 29.66
C ALA A 236 2.11 35.96 28.52
N ALA A 237 0.90 36.52 28.48
CA ALA A 237 0.03 36.38 27.33
C ALA A 237 0.88 36.55 26.09
N ALA A 238 0.80 35.63 25.14
CA ALA A 238 1.54 35.76 23.91
C ALA A 238 1.24 37.14 23.37
N GLU A 239 2.25 38.06 23.46
CA GLU A 239 2.08 39.40 22.96
C GLU A 239 1.65 39.25 21.51
N ALA A 240 0.50 39.85 21.19
CA ALA A 240 0.08 39.94 19.80
C ALA A 240 1.24 40.54 19.03
N VAL A 241 1.80 39.77 18.09
CA VAL A 241 2.96 40.24 17.31
C VAL A 241 2.59 41.60 16.71
N PRO A 242 3.27 42.70 17.13
CA PRO A 242 2.90 44.03 16.66
C PRO A 242 3.15 44.09 15.15
N GLY A 243 2.12 44.37 14.40
CA GLY A 243 2.21 44.46 12.95
C GLY A 243 1.01 45.16 12.32
N PRO A 244 1.11 45.51 11.05
CA PRO A 244 0.04 46.21 10.37
C PRO A 244 -1.19 45.26 10.25
N LYS A 245 -2.36 45.76 10.69
CA LYS A 245 -3.64 45.07 10.57
C LYS A 245 -4.47 45.65 9.42
N PHE A 246 -5.39 44.85 8.90
CA PHE A 246 -6.41 45.37 8.00
C PHE A 246 -7.38 46.26 8.73
N THR A 247 -7.76 47.36 8.08
CA THR A 247 -8.94 48.14 8.48
C THR A 247 -10.15 47.67 7.69
N ALA A 248 -11.37 47.92 8.18
CA ALA A 248 -12.60 47.50 7.52
C ALA A 248 -12.72 48.03 6.07
N SER A 249 -12.06 49.14 5.75
CA SER A 249 -12.03 49.72 4.40
C SER A 249 -11.01 49.07 3.47
N GLU A 250 -10.11 48.28 3.99
CA GLU A 250 -9.08 47.58 3.20
C GLU A 250 -9.50 46.14 2.84
N ILE A 251 -10.61 45.64 3.40
CA ILE A 251 -11.13 44.32 3.12
C ILE A 251 -12.12 44.41 1.97
N GLY A 252 -11.71 44.05 0.77
CA GLY A 252 -12.55 44.05 -0.41
C GLY A 252 -12.01 43.15 -1.53
N ALA A 253 -12.84 42.94 -2.56
CA ALA A 253 -12.55 42.01 -3.64
C ALA A 253 -11.26 42.34 -4.43
N GLU A 254 -10.86 43.58 -4.47
CA GLU A 254 -9.62 44.00 -5.15
C GLU A 254 -8.36 43.52 -4.43
N GLN A 255 -8.40 43.42 -3.11
CA GLN A 255 -7.28 42.94 -2.30
C GLN A 255 -7.07 41.42 -2.44
N LEU A 256 -8.12 40.66 -2.70
CA LEU A 256 -8.06 39.22 -2.97
C LEU A 256 -7.31 38.89 -4.27
N ASN A 257 -7.32 39.81 -5.24
CA ASN A 257 -6.64 39.63 -6.52
C ASN A 257 -5.15 40.04 -6.48
N ASN A 258 -4.69 40.69 -5.42
CA ASN A 258 -3.33 41.18 -5.30
C ASN A 258 -2.63 40.67 -4.03
N ILE A 259 -2.50 39.35 -3.94
CA ILE A 259 -1.88 38.67 -2.80
C ILE A 259 -0.37 38.89 -2.88
N ASN A 260 0.14 39.94 -2.26
CA ASN A 260 1.57 40.19 -2.07
C ASN A 260 1.98 39.96 -0.60
N ASP A 261 3.27 40.07 -0.32
CA ASP A 261 3.80 39.88 1.04
C ASP A 261 3.22 40.85 2.07
N THR A 262 2.89 42.07 1.67
CA THR A 262 2.27 43.05 2.55
C THR A 262 0.85 42.65 2.92
N TYR A 263 0.06 42.15 1.95
CA TYR A 263 -1.28 41.62 2.19
C TYR A 263 -1.25 40.41 3.15
N ARG A 264 -0.37 39.45 2.90
CA ARG A 264 -0.22 38.26 3.75
C ARG A 264 0.17 38.64 5.19
N LYS A 265 1.09 39.57 5.36
CA LYS A 265 1.49 40.07 6.69
C LYS A 265 0.34 40.73 7.41
N LYS A 266 -0.43 41.57 6.74
CA LYS A 266 -1.63 42.18 7.32
C LYS A 266 -2.69 41.14 7.70
N LEU A 267 -2.92 40.12 6.86
CA LEU A 267 -3.87 39.03 7.13
C LEU A 267 -3.47 38.29 8.41
N VAL A 268 -2.21 37.84 8.51
CA VAL A 268 -1.70 37.15 9.69
C VAL A 268 -1.88 37.95 10.97
N HIS A 269 -1.60 39.27 10.93
CA HIS A 269 -1.76 40.12 12.11
C HIS A 269 -3.22 40.52 12.42
N THR A 270 -4.14 40.24 11.50
CA THR A 270 -5.56 40.52 11.70
C THR A 270 -6.26 39.37 12.41
N ILE A 271 -5.85 38.12 12.13
CA ILE A 271 -6.39 36.92 12.75
C ILE A 271 -5.96 36.88 14.21
N THR A 272 -6.90 36.67 15.11
CA THR A 272 -6.62 36.47 16.52
C THR A 272 -6.14 35.06 16.82
N ILE A 273 -5.37 34.89 17.91
CA ILE A 273 -4.87 33.56 18.32
C ILE A 273 -6.04 32.60 18.58
N ASP A 274 -7.13 33.07 19.17
CA ASP A 274 -8.31 32.25 19.46
C ASP A 274 -9.00 31.78 18.19
N GLU A 275 -9.07 32.63 17.17
CA GLU A 275 -9.62 32.28 15.85
C GLU A 275 -8.73 31.29 15.11
N GLU A 276 -7.42 31.45 15.15
CA GLU A 276 -6.45 30.53 14.56
C GLU A 276 -6.53 29.13 15.23
N VAL A 277 -6.57 29.08 16.56
CA VAL A 277 -6.72 27.84 17.31
C VAL A 277 -8.08 27.20 17.02
N GLY A 278 -9.15 27.97 16.95
CA GLY A 278 -10.49 27.49 16.60
C GLY A 278 -10.53 26.87 15.23
N ALA A 279 -9.90 27.50 14.23
CA ALA A 279 -9.82 26.97 12.87
C ALA A 279 -8.99 25.68 12.79
N LEU A 280 -7.87 25.61 13.50
CA LEU A 280 -7.01 24.42 13.56
C LEU A 280 -7.69 23.22 14.24
N ILE A 281 -8.37 23.45 15.37
CA ILE A 281 -9.02 22.37 16.11
C ILE A 281 -10.26 21.85 15.39
N ASN A 282 -11.05 22.73 14.82
CA ASN A 282 -12.30 22.35 14.15
C ASN A 282 -12.09 21.85 12.70
N GLY A 283 -10.89 22.01 12.15
CA GLY A 283 -10.60 21.66 10.77
C GLY A 283 -11.50 22.40 9.76
N ASP A 284 -12.04 23.52 10.16
CA ASP A 284 -12.96 24.30 9.35
C ASP A 284 -12.20 25.31 8.51
N SER A 285 -12.25 25.13 7.21
CA SER A 285 -11.62 26.03 6.23
C SER A 285 -12.55 27.17 5.79
N ARG A 286 -13.71 27.33 6.46
CA ARG A 286 -14.68 28.34 6.10
C ARG A 286 -14.31 29.70 6.71
N SER A 287 -14.44 30.73 5.91
CA SER A 287 -14.17 32.12 6.31
C SER A 287 -15.13 32.64 7.38
N ASP A 288 -16.27 31.99 7.60
CA ASP A 288 -17.24 32.32 8.62
C ASP A 288 -16.82 31.91 10.04
N THR A 289 -15.74 31.11 10.18
CA THR A 289 -15.12 30.80 11.46
C THR A 289 -14.26 31.96 12.00
N LEU A 290 -13.85 32.88 11.11
CA LEU A 290 -13.02 34.03 11.44
C LEU A 290 -13.92 35.28 11.55
N THR A 291 -14.20 35.72 12.76
CA THR A 291 -15.15 36.81 13.00
C THR A 291 -14.58 38.21 12.77
N ASN A 292 -13.27 38.34 12.56
CA ASN A 292 -12.60 39.62 12.41
C ASN A 292 -11.94 39.85 11.03
N ILE A 293 -12.35 39.06 10.01
CA ILE A 293 -11.94 39.24 8.63
C ILE A 293 -13.05 39.91 7.82
#